data_e67c64fd8198839cfd4c8dd0a69dd4f5
#
_entry.id   e67c64fd8198839cfd4c8dd0a69dd4f5
#
_cell.length_a   1.000
_cell.length_b   1.000
_cell.length_c   1.000
_cell.angle_alpha   90.00
_cell.angle_beta   90.00
_cell.angle_gamma   90.00
#
_symmetry.space_group_name_H-M   'P 1'
#
loop_
_entity.id
_entity.type
_entity.pdbx_description
1 polymer ?
#
loop_
_entity_poly.entity_id
_entity_poly.type
_entity_poly.pdbx_seq_one_letter_code
_entity_poly.pdbx_strand_id
1 'polypeptide(L)'
;DFKSSRKLSLETVEKIEELRKQYPKITGVVIYKKLIEESYILKKDVSLSTIHRYLKKNHLKAQDGCTIERRMFEMEHVNDCWQADTSYGPYLLINKTKYRTYIIMFIDDKSRMIMGFDIFFSDTAIHMQQVFKKAIKTYGKPKKLFVDNGGPYDNKQLSYICATLGIELIHAKPYTPEAKAKQERLFRTIKDGWMNCTNWNEFQSLEDVRNSLSTFLYKEYINKKHSVTKETPNERWHQEFKNITFLEETFIEESFLHREQHKVRNDRTIKFKNEFYEIPFEYVGKTIETRYDPLNLEILYLYEGNKKI
;
A
#
# COMPACT_ATOMS: atom_id res chain seq x y z
N ASP A 1 -30.26 24.56 29.96
CA ASP A 1 -31.14 24.94 28.86
C ASP A 1 -31.10 23.88 27.75
N PHE A 2 -32.07 22.96 27.82
CA PHE A 2 -32.25 21.94 26.78
C PHE A 2 -32.88 22.61 25.53
N LYS A 3 -32.04 23.03 24.60
CA LYS A 3 -32.54 23.36 23.25
C LYS A 3 -32.86 22.07 22.51
N SER A 4 -34.12 21.63 22.60
CA SER A 4 -34.66 20.60 21.72
C SER A 4 -34.40 20.99 20.25
N SER A 5 -33.90 20.06 19.44
CA SER A 5 -33.81 20.30 18.01
C SER A 5 -35.26 20.48 17.53
N ARG A 6 -35.59 21.53 16.77
CA ARG A 6 -36.93 21.88 16.27
C ARG A 6 -37.69 20.75 15.54
N LYS A 7 -37.12 19.57 15.39
CA LYS A 7 -37.66 18.42 14.64
C LYS A 7 -37.80 17.12 15.45
N LEU A 8 -37.35 17.06 16.71
CA LEU A 8 -37.46 15.86 17.56
C LEU A 8 -38.29 16.21 18.78
N SER A 9 -39.33 15.42 19.07
CA SER A 9 -40.10 15.54 20.29
C SER A 9 -39.30 15.10 21.50
N LEU A 10 -39.69 15.51 22.70
CA LEU A 10 -39.06 15.08 23.96
C LEU A 10 -39.11 13.55 24.09
N GLU A 11 -40.26 12.94 23.81
CA GLU A 11 -40.41 11.47 23.84
C GLU A 11 -39.47 10.75 22.91
N THR A 12 -39.26 11.31 21.69
CA THR A 12 -38.28 10.74 20.72
C THR A 12 -36.84 10.83 21.27
N VAL A 13 -36.50 11.93 21.92
CA VAL A 13 -35.17 12.13 22.51
C VAL A 13 -34.95 11.15 23.65
N GLU A 14 -35.89 11.03 24.57
CA GLU A 14 -35.82 10.08 25.69
C GLU A 14 -35.68 8.64 25.18
N LYS A 15 -36.42 8.27 24.14
CA LYS A 15 -36.33 6.96 23.54
C LYS A 15 -34.98 6.70 22.87
N ILE A 16 -34.38 7.70 22.22
CA ILE A 16 -32.99 7.58 21.67
C ILE A 16 -31.99 7.33 22.79
N GLU A 17 -32.10 8.04 23.90
CA GLU A 17 -31.18 7.89 25.04
C GLU A 17 -31.38 6.54 25.74
N GLU A 18 -32.62 6.10 25.92
CA GLU A 18 -32.97 4.77 26.42
C GLU A 18 -32.34 3.67 25.56
N LEU A 19 -32.57 3.71 24.23
CA LEU A 19 -32.02 2.74 23.30
C LEU A 19 -30.49 2.73 23.33
N ARG A 20 -29.85 3.88 23.46
CA ARG A 20 -28.40 3.98 23.58
C ARG A 20 -27.89 3.40 24.90
N LYS A 21 -28.60 3.64 26.00
CA LYS A 21 -28.25 3.10 27.32
C LYS A 21 -28.44 1.59 27.35
N GLN A 22 -29.54 1.08 26.81
CA GLN A 22 -29.85 -0.34 26.77
C GLN A 22 -28.93 -1.13 25.81
N TYR A 23 -28.59 -0.51 24.67
CA TYR A 23 -27.76 -1.09 23.62
C TYR A 23 -26.59 -0.17 23.27
N PRO A 24 -25.49 -0.15 24.02
CA PRO A 24 -24.39 0.79 23.82
C PRO A 24 -23.76 0.74 22.42
N LYS A 25 -23.84 -0.41 21.73
CA LYS A 25 -23.30 -0.64 20.38
C LYS A 25 -24.29 -0.39 19.23
N ILE A 26 -25.53 -0.07 19.53
CA ILE A 26 -26.57 0.11 18.50
C ILE A 26 -26.18 1.25 17.54
N THR A 27 -26.29 1.04 16.23
CA THR A 27 -25.97 2.06 15.23
C THR A 27 -27.11 3.10 15.09
N GLY A 28 -26.78 4.33 14.64
CA GLY A 28 -27.78 5.35 14.39
C GLY A 28 -28.83 4.95 13.35
N VAL A 29 -28.47 4.06 12.41
CA VAL A 29 -29.40 3.50 11.42
C VAL A 29 -30.42 2.60 12.09
N VAL A 30 -30.00 1.75 13.01
CA VAL A 30 -30.90 0.85 13.74
C VAL A 30 -31.78 1.61 14.71
N ILE A 31 -31.24 2.64 15.40
CA ILE A 31 -32.06 3.55 16.23
C ILE A 31 -33.17 4.18 15.37
N TYR A 32 -32.83 4.73 14.20
CA TYR A 32 -33.77 5.33 13.28
C TYR A 32 -34.89 4.37 12.86
N LYS A 33 -34.55 3.12 12.52
CA LYS A 33 -35.50 2.07 12.16
C LYS A 33 -36.45 1.76 13.33
N LYS A 34 -35.92 1.55 14.53
CA LYS A 34 -36.73 1.28 15.73
C LYS A 34 -37.69 2.42 16.06
N LEU A 35 -37.24 3.67 15.95
CA LEU A 35 -38.13 4.84 16.18
C LEU A 35 -39.29 4.90 15.18
N ILE A 36 -39.11 4.46 13.94
CA ILE A 36 -40.20 4.35 12.96
C ILE A 36 -41.12 3.18 13.30
N GLU A 37 -40.55 2.00 13.57
CA GLU A 37 -41.30 0.78 13.91
C GLU A 37 -42.14 0.97 15.17
N GLU A 38 -41.61 1.65 16.17
CA GLU A 38 -42.32 1.98 17.43
C GLU A 38 -43.15 3.28 17.34
N SER A 39 -43.30 3.86 16.14
CA SER A 39 -44.15 5.06 15.87
C SER A 39 -43.73 6.34 16.59
N TYR A 40 -42.52 6.46 17.10
CA TYR A 40 -41.97 7.71 17.68
C TYR A 40 -41.69 8.79 16.63
N ILE A 41 -41.42 8.37 15.37
CA ILE A 41 -41.22 9.28 14.24
C ILE A 41 -41.87 8.75 12.96
N LEU A 42 -42.26 9.66 12.07
CA LEU A 42 -42.62 9.29 10.72
C LEU A 42 -41.47 9.54 9.75
N LYS A 43 -41.26 8.63 8.81
CA LYS A 43 -40.15 8.71 7.81
C LYS A 43 -40.18 10.02 6.99
N LYS A 44 -41.37 10.60 6.79
CA LYS A 44 -41.57 11.87 6.07
C LYS A 44 -41.17 13.10 6.88
N ASP A 45 -41.21 13.04 8.23
CA ASP A 45 -41.00 14.19 9.11
C ASP A 45 -39.56 14.28 9.65
N VAL A 46 -38.92 13.13 9.89
CA VAL A 46 -37.57 13.04 10.44
C VAL A 46 -36.70 12.18 9.54
N SER A 47 -35.60 12.72 9.10
CA SER A 47 -34.59 11.98 8.30
C SER A 47 -33.56 11.28 9.18
N LEU A 48 -32.92 10.23 8.64
CA LEU A 48 -31.78 9.55 9.26
C LEU A 48 -30.64 10.53 9.60
N SER A 49 -30.41 11.53 8.73
CA SER A 49 -29.40 12.57 8.96
C SER A 49 -29.70 13.43 10.18
N THR A 50 -30.99 13.64 10.52
CA THR A 50 -31.39 14.35 11.73
C THR A 50 -31.01 13.56 12.98
N ILE A 51 -31.26 12.23 12.99
CA ILE A 51 -30.87 11.35 14.08
C ILE A 51 -29.34 11.32 14.23
N HIS A 52 -28.59 11.17 13.14
CA HIS A 52 -27.11 11.18 13.20
C HIS A 52 -26.58 12.51 13.75
N ARG A 53 -27.18 13.64 13.36
CA ARG A 53 -26.82 14.97 13.88
C ARG A 53 -27.09 15.09 15.38
N TYR A 54 -28.24 14.60 15.84
CA TYR A 54 -28.59 14.55 17.25
C TYR A 54 -27.59 13.71 18.05
N LEU A 55 -27.32 12.47 17.61
CA LEU A 55 -26.36 11.57 18.27
C LEU A 55 -24.94 12.17 18.33
N LYS A 56 -24.53 12.86 17.26
CA LYS A 56 -23.22 13.54 17.22
C LYS A 56 -23.16 14.72 18.17
N LYS A 57 -24.22 15.57 18.20
CA LYS A 57 -24.28 16.78 19.02
C LYS A 57 -24.27 16.47 20.51
N ASN A 58 -24.96 15.40 20.92
CA ASN A 58 -25.10 15.01 22.32
C ASN A 58 -24.05 13.93 22.75
N HIS A 59 -23.01 13.73 21.95
CA HIS A 59 -21.94 12.75 22.22
C HIS A 59 -22.41 11.30 22.43
N LEU A 60 -23.63 10.97 21.94
CA LEU A 60 -24.24 9.64 22.02
C LEU A 60 -23.72 8.71 20.90
N LYS A 61 -22.39 8.63 20.70
CA LYS A 61 -21.80 7.69 19.74
C LYS A 61 -22.02 6.25 20.19
N ALA A 62 -22.14 5.32 19.23
CA ALA A 62 -22.07 3.89 19.56
C ALA A 62 -20.74 3.60 20.26
N GLN A 63 -20.80 2.89 21.38
CA GLN A 63 -19.58 2.40 22.01
C GLN A 63 -19.10 1.21 21.17
N ASP A 64 -18.01 1.42 20.43
CA ASP A 64 -17.30 0.29 19.83
C ASP A 64 -16.79 -0.58 20.98
N GLY A 65 -17.19 -1.85 20.96
CA GLY A 65 -16.70 -2.80 21.96
C GLY A 65 -15.20 -2.93 21.82
N CYS A 66 -14.50 -2.62 22.91
CA CYS A 66 -13.06 -2.53 23.02
C CYS A 66 -12.49 -1.31 22.27
N THR A 67 -12.31 -0.20 22.97
CA THR A 67 -11.29 0.77 22.62
C THR A 67 -9.95 0.08 22.78
N ILE A 68 -9.49 -0.60 21.75
CA ILE A 68 -8.07 -0.86 21.60
C ILE A 68 -7.46 0.54 21.64
N GLU A 69 -6.62 0.84 22.65
CA GLU A 69 -5.85 2.06 22.67
C GLU A 69 -5.10 2.15 21.33
N ARG A 70 -5.57 3.01 20.46
CA ARG A 70 -4.95 3.25 19.16
C ARG A 70 -3.75 4.13 19.40
N ARG A 71 -2.63 3.51 19.80
CA ARG A 71 -1.36 4.23 19.86
C ARG A 71 -0.94 4.57 18.43
N MET A 72 -0.58 5.83 18.21
CA MET A 72 0.11 6.22 16.99
C MET A 72 1.43 5.45 16.94
N PHE A 73 1.47 4.38 16.14
CA PHE A 73 2.68 3.62 15.95
C PHE A 73 3.54 4.34 14.90
N GLU A 74 4.77 4.63 15.24
CA GLU A 74 5.81 5.15 14.36
C GLU A 74 7.11 4.44 14.69
N MET A 75 7.86 4.05 13.65
CA MET A 75 9.18 3.45 13.84
C MET A 75 10.14 4.46 14.47
N GLU A 76 11.14 3.95 15.18
CA GLU A 76 12.10 4.78 15.90
C GLU A 76 13.06 5.49 14.95
N HIS A 77 13.52 4.79 13.88
CA HIS A 77 14.49 5.33 12.93
C HIS A 77 13.98 5.26 11.49
N VAL A 78 14.56 6.10 10.63
CA VAL A 78 14.33 6.02 9.18
C VAL A 78 14.89 4.69 8.66
N ASN A 79 14.28 4.15 7.62
CA ASN A 79 14.59 2.83 7.07
C ASN A 79 14.40 1.64 8.06
N ASP A 80 13.82 1.85 9.23
CA ASP A 80 13.40 0.72 10.07
C ASP A 80 12.28 -0.07 9.41
N CYS A 81 11.35 0.61 8.73
CA CYS A 81 10.27 -0.05 8.01
C CYS A 81 9.82 0.80 6.81
N TRP A 82 9.79 0.19 5.65
CA TRP A 82 9.09 0.75 4.50
C TRP A 82 7.73 0.07 4.35
N GLN A 83 6.73 0.84 3.98
CA GLN A 83 5.42 0.32 3.61
C GLN A 83 5.27 0.41 2.09
N ALA A 84 4.81 -0.67 1.45
CA ALA A 84 4.53 -0.70 0.02
C ALA A 84 3.04 -0.97 -0.23
N ASP A 85 2.48 -0.26 -1.20
CA ASP A 85 1.08 -0.45 -1.61
C ASP A 85 0.87 0.03 -3.06
N THR A 86 -0.19 -0.47 -3.67
CA THR A 86 -0.60 -0.09 -5.02
C THR A 86 -1.98 0.56 -4.99
N SER A 87 -2.13 1.66 -5.71
CA SER A 87 -3.43 2.31 -5.90
C SER A 87 -3.75 2.46 -7.37
N TYR A 88 -5.03 2.54 -7.68
CA TYR A 88 -5.46 2.95 -9.02
C TYR A 88 -5.04 4.38 -9.30
N GLY A 89 -4.39 4.56 -10.43
CA GLY A 89 -4.05 5.85 -11.00
C GLY A 89 -5.13 6.39 -11.94
N PRO A 90 -4.86 7.50 -12.64
CA PRO A 90 -5.77 8.05 -13.63
C PRO A 90 -5.97 7.10 -14.82
N TYR A 91 -7.04 7.32 -15.56
CA TYR A 91 -7.19 6.69 -16.87
C TYR A 91 -6.50 7.55 -17.93
N LEU A 92 -5.72 6.90 -18.78
CA LEU A 92 -5.16 7.54 -19.99
C LEU A 92 -5.95 7.16 -21.23
N LEU A 93 -6.15 8.14 -22.10
CA LEU A 93 -6.75 7.95 -23.40
C LEU A 93 -5.65 7.92 -24.48
N ILE A 94 -5.27 6.74 -24.95
CA ILE A 94 -4.23 6.56 -25.98
C ILE A 94 -4.92 5.98 -27.21
N ASN A 95 -4.79 6.65 -28.35
CA ASN A 95 -5.42 6.21 -29.62
C ASN A 95 -6.91 5.87 -29.47
N LYS A 96 -7.67 6.72 -28.77
CA LYS A 96 -9.10 6.56 -28.46
C LYS A 96 -9.43 5.36 -27.55
N THR A 97 -8.43 4.63 -27.05
CA THR A 97 -8.61 3.53 -26.11
C THR A 97 -8.28 3.99 -24.70
N LYS A 98 -9.14 3.67 -23.75
CA LYS A 98 -9.00 4.07 -22.36
C LYS A 98 -8.24 2.99 -21.57
N TYR A 99 -7.07 3.34 -21.06
CA TYR A 99 -6.23 2.44 -20.26
C TYR A 99 -6.25 2.86 -18.81
N ARG A 100 -6.44 1.91 -17.91
CA ARG A 100 -6.27 2.11 -16.48
C ARG A 100 -4.79 2.12 -16.12
N THR A 101 -4.39 3.01 -15.22
CA THR A 101 -3.04 3.00 -14.67
C THR A 101 -3.03 2.58 -13.20
N TYR A 102 -1.86 2.16 -12.71
CA TYR A 102 -1.61 1.71 -11.35
C TYR A 102 -0.39 2.45 -10.83
N ILE A 103 -0.50 3.00 -9.62
CA ILE A 103 0.57 3.72 -8.94
C ILE A 103 1.11 2.80 -7.85
N ILE A 104 2.36 2.39 -7.96
CA ILE A 104 3.07 1.61 -6.94
C ILE A 104 3.93 2.58 -6.14
N MET A 105 3.85 2.54 -4.81
CA MET A 105 4.59 3.46 -3.93
C MET A 105 5.17 2.77 -2.72
N PHE A 106 6.36 3.23 -2.33
CA PHE A 106 7.04 2.87 -1.10
C PHE A 106 7.21 4.12 -0.25
N ILE A 107 6.83 4.05 1.02
CA ILE A 107 6.95 5.14 1.98
C ILE A 107 7.73 4.66 3.21
N ASP A 108 8.62 5.50 3.72
CA ASP A 108 9.26 5.26 5.01
C ASP A 108 8.30 5.55 6.17
N ASP A 109 8.22 4.61 7.10
CA ASP A 109 7.25 4.67 8.20
C ASP A 109 7.48 5.85 9.15
N LYS A 110 8.75 6.19 9.44
CA LYS A 110 9.09 7.30 10.34
C LYS A 110 8.98 8.65 9.66
N SER A 111 9.74 8.85 8.60
CA SER A 111 9.86 10.17 7.96
C SER A 111 8.67 10.54 7.09
N ARG A 112 7.89 9.56 6.62
CA ARG A 112 6.88 9.71 5.57
C ARG A 112 7.48 10.03 4.19
N MET A 113 8.80 9.93 4.06
CA MET A 113 9.49 10.14 2.78
C MET A 113 9.07 9.07 1.78
N ILE A 114 8.88 9.47 0.55
CA ILE A 114 8.61 8.53 -0.54
C ILE A 114 9.94 7.95 -1.00
N MET A 115 10.11 6.64 -0.73
CA MET A 115 11.32 5.90 -1.08
C MET A 115 11.34 5.48 -2.54
N GLY A 116 10.17 5.27 -3.13
CA GLY A 116 10.04 4.93 -4.54
C GLY A 116 8.61 5.02 -5.00
N PHE A 117 8.44 5.35 -6.26
CA PHE A 117 7.14 5.27 -6.93
C PHE A 117 7.34 5.07 -8.43
N ASP A 118 6.35 4.48 -9.06
CA ASP A 118 6.22 4.47 -10.51
C ASP A 118 4.76 4.20 -10.92
N ILE A 119 4.47 4.38 -12.21
CA ILE A 119 3.14 4.22 -12.80
C ILE A 119 3.21 3.23 -13.95
N PHE A 120 2.25 2.29 -13.97
CA PHE A 120 2.19 1.22 -14.95
C PHE A 120 0.76 1.00 -15.46
N PHE A 121 0.62 0.30 -16.58
CA PHE A 121 -0.68 -0.16 -17.07
C PHE A 121 -1.17 -1.45 -16.42
N SER A 122 -0.34 -2.10 -15.61
CA SER A 122 -0.70 -3.31 -14.89
C SER A 122 -0.05 -3.35 -13.52
N ASP A 123 -0.73 -4.02 -12.59
CA ASP A 123 -0.26 -4.24 -11.23
C ASP A 123 0.36 -5.65 -11.14
N THR A 124 1.67 -5.74 -11.36
CA THR A 124 2.40 -7.02 -11.35
C THR A 124 3.52 -7.02 -10.32
N ALA A 125 3.90 -8.21 -9.85
CA ALA A 125 5.05 -8.39 -8.96
C ALA A 125 6.35 -7.84 -9.57
N ILE A 126 6.53 -7.97 -10.88
CA ILE A 126 7.71 -7.46 -11.59
C ILE A 126 7.79 -5.94 -11.50
N HIS A 127 6.69 -5.22 -11.73
CA HIS A 127 6.64 -3.77 -11.63
C HIS A 127 6.92 -3.29 -10.20
N MET A 128 6.34 -3.95 -9.20
CA MET A 128 6.61 -3.65 -7.78
C MET A 128 8.10 -3.85 -7.45
N GLN A 129 8.70 -4.96 -7.92
CA GLN A 129 10.12 -5.26 -7.70
C GLN A 129 11.03 -4.25 -8.40
N GLN A 130 10.67 -3.74 -9.58
CA GLN A 130 11.39 -2.65 -10.25
C GLN A 130 11.45 -1.39 -9.40
N VAL A 131 10.30 -0.96 -8.85
CA VAL A 131 10.21 0.21 -7.97
C VAL A 131 11.01 -0.02 -6.71
N PHE A 132 10.91 -1.22 -6.11
CA PHE A 132 11.64 -1.59 -4.91
C PHE A 132 13.16 -1.60 -5.13
N LYS A 133 13.64 -2.20 -6.23
CA LYS A 133 15.07 -2.22 -6.61
C LYS A 133 15.62 -0.80 -6.74
N LYS A 134 14.92 0.07 -7.48
CA LYS A 134 15.30 1.48 -7.64
C LYS A 134 15.31 2.22 -6.31
N ALA A 135 14.33 1.98 -5.45
CA ALA A 135 14.25 2.59 -4.13
C ALA A 135 15.44 2.22 -3.25
N ILE A 136 15.82 0.93 -3.19
CA ILE A 136 16.96 0.45 -2.42
C ILE A 136 18.28 1.06 -2.92
N LYS A 137 18.47 1.16 -4.24
CA LYS A 137 19.66 1.79 -4.82
C LYS A 137 19.79 3.27 -4.43
N THR A 138 18.66 3.97 -4.35
CA THR A 138 18.65 5.42 -4.09
C THR A 138 18.70 5.77 -2.60
N TYR A 139 17.99 5.02 -1.76
CA TYR A 139 17.73 5.39 -0.37
C TYR A 139 18.29 4.39 0.66
N GLY A 140 19.07 3.40 0.20
CA GLY A 140 19.55 2.32 1.03
C GLY A 140 18.48 1.28 1.34
N LYS A 141 18.82 0.24 2.11
CA LYS A 141 17.88 -0.84 2.42
C LYS A 141 17.07 -0.55 3.69
N PRO A 142 15.77 -0.88 3.74
CA PRO A 142 15.03 -0.93 4.99
C PRO A 142 15.39 -2.18 5.80
N LYS A 143 15.15 -2.15 7.13
CA LYS A 143 15.21 -3.35 7.96
C LYS A 143 13.99 -4.24 7.75
N LYS A 144 12.81 -3.61 7.52
CA LYS A 144 11.51 -4.27 7.34
C LYS A 144 10.79 -3.73 6.12
N LEU A 145 10.09 -4.62 5.44
CA LEU A 145 9.15 -4.26 4.37
C LEU A 145 7.75 -4.72 4.76
N PHE A 146 6.84 -3.78 4.96
CA PHE A 146 5.45 -4.03 5.28
C PHE A 146 4.57 -3.93 4.03
N VAL A 147 3.86 -5.00 3.70
CA VAL A 147 3.04 -5.12 2.50
C VAL A 147 1.66 -5.71 2.82
N ASP A 148 0.74 -5.63 1.87
CA ASP A 148 -0.51 -6.39 1.96
C ASP A 148 -0.37 -7.83 1.45
N ASN A 149 -1.49 -8.56 1.45
CA ASN A 149 -1.58 -9.90 0.91
C ASN A 149 -2.05 -9.90 -0.57
N GLY A 150 -1.90 -8.78 -1.28
CA GLY A 150 -2.20 -8.69 -2.71
C GLY A 150 -1.22 -9.50 -3.55
N GLY A 151 -1.66 -10.00 -4.72
CA GLY A 151 -0.84 -10.83 -5.58
C GLY A 151 0.56 -10.30 -5.91
N PRO A 152 0.76 -9.00 -6.19
CA PRO A 152 2.08 -8.43 -6.41
C PRO A 152 3.02 -8.54 -5.21
N TYR A 153 2.49 -8.65 -4.01
CA TYR A 153 3.24 -8.63 -2.74
C TYR A 153 3.34 -10.01 -2.08
N ASP A 154 2.39 -10.91 -2.33
CA ASP A 154 2.40 -12.28 -1.80
C ASP A 154 2.92 -13.26 -2.85
N ASN A 155 4.26 -13.32 -3.00
CA ASN A 155 4.90 -14.23 -3.92
C ASN A 155 6.30 -14.65 -3.42
N LYS A 156 6.72 -15.85 -3.85
CA LYS A 156 8.01 -16.44 -3.47
C LYS A 156 9.22 -15.60 -3.87
N GLN A 157 9.15 -14.89 -5.00
CA GLN A 157 10.28 -14.09 -5.49
C GLN A 157 10.55 -12.90 -4.57
N LEU A 158 9.50 -12.20 -4.11
CA LEU A 158 9.66 -11.12 -3.12
C LEU A 158 10.25 -11.66 -1.81
N SER A 159 9.80 -12.83 -1.35
CA SER A 159 10.36 -13.48 -0.16
C SER A 159 11.85 -13.80 -0.33
N TYR A 160 12.27 -14.30 -1.50
CA TYR A 160 13.70 -14.56 -1.80
C TYR A 160 14.51 -13.26 -1.86
N ILE A 161 14.00 -12.22 -2.49
CA ILE A 161 14.64 -10.90 -2.55
C ILE A 161 14.87 -10.36 -1.13
N CYS A 162 13.81 -10.32 -0.32
CA CYS A 162 13.89 -9.82 1.05
C CYS A 162 14.86 -10.65 1.92
N ALA A 163 14.80 -11.98 1.83
CA ALA A 163 15.69 -12.87 2.57
C ALA A 163 17.17 -12.66 2.16
N THR A 164 17.45 -12.53 0.86
CA THR A 164 18.80 -12.29 0.34
C THR A 164 19.36 -10.95 0.81
N LEU A 165 18.54 -9.90 0.82
CA LEU A 165 18.93 -8.56 1.27
C LEU A 165 18.93 -8.41 2.80
N GLY A 166 18.50 -9.42 3.55
CA GLY A 166 18.35 -9.35 5.01
C GLY A 166 17.28 -8.35 5.44
N ILE A 167 16.14 -8.34 4.74
CA ILE A 167 14.96 -7.51 5.00
C ILE A 167 13.85 -8.40 5.57
N GLU A 168 13.29 -8.04 6.71
CA GLU A 168 12.14 -8.72 7.28
C GLU A 168 10.87 -8.37 6.48
N LEU A 169 10.29 -9.35 5.76
CA LEU A 169 9.04 -9.18 5.03
C LEU A 169 7.85 -9.42 5.97
N ILE A 170 7.00 -8.41 6.13
CA ILE A 170 5.84 -8.44 7.01
C ILE A 170 4.58 -8.24 6.19
N HIS A 171 3.68 -9.22 6.23
CA HIS A 171 2.37 -9.12 5.63
C HIS A 171 1.33 -8.56 6.61
N ALA A 172 0.49 -7.64 6.14
CA ALA A 172 -0.60 -7.09 6.94
C ALA A 172 -1.54 -8.20 7.41
N LYS A 173 -1.84 -8.22 8.70
CA LYS A 173 -2.88 -9.12 9.21
C LYS A 173 -4.24 -8.70 8.64
N PRO A 174 -5.10 -9.66 8.25
CA PRO A 174 -6.46 -9.34 7.85
C PRO A 174 -7.17 -8.50 8.92
N TYR A 175 -7.98 -7.53 8.49
CA TYR A 175 -8.79 -6.66 9.36
C TYR A 175 -8.01 -5.74 10.32
N THR A 176 -6.77 -5.36 9.99
CA THR A 176 -5.98 -4.34 10.73
C THR A 176 -5.76 -3.07 9.88
N PRO A 177 -6.79 -2.23 9.69
CA PRO A 177 -6.70 -1.04 8.82
C PRO A 177 -5.68 0.00 9.35
N GLU A 178 -5.41 0.01 10.64
CA GLU A 178 -4.47 0.96 11.25
C GLU A 178 -3.05 0.80 10.71
N ALA A 179 -2.66 -0.41 10.35
CA ALA A 179 -1.33 -0.71 9.83
C ALA A 179 -1.03 0.00 8.50
N LYS A 180 -2.08 0.28 7.69
CA LYS A 180 -2.00 0.94 6.38
C LYS A 180 -2.41 2.42 6.39
N ALA A 181 -2.79 2.97 7.54
CA ALA A 181 -3.32 4.34 7.64
C ALA A 181 -2.38 5.41 7.05
N LYS A 182 -1.08 5.18 7.05
CA LYS A 182 -0.07 6.09 6.49
C LYS A 182 -0.11 6.12 4.97
N GLN A 183 -0.18 4.94 4.35
CA GLN A 183 -0.31 4.78 2.91
C GLN A 183 -1.67 5.29 2.40
N GLU A 184 -2.77 4.94 3.09
CA GLU A 184 -4.10 5.44 2.75
C GLU A 184 -4.15 6.97 2.76
N ARG A 185 -3.50 7.61 3.75
CA ARG A 185 -3.40 9.07 3.81
C ARG A 185 -2.58 9.64 2.66
N LEU A 186 -1.47 9.00 2.30
CA LEU A 186 -0.65 9.40 1.15
C LEU A 186 -1.47 9.32 -0.14
N PHE A 187 -2.10 8.18 -0.42
CA PHE A 187 -2.92 8.03 -1.63
C PHE A 187 -4.11 8.98 -1.65
N ARG A 188 -4.72 9.28 -0.50
CA ARG A 188 -5.76 10.32 -0.41
C ARG A 188 -5.21 11.68 -0.81
N THR A 189 -4.03 12.06 -0.31
CA THR A 189 -3.37 13.34 -0.68
C THR A 189 -3.11 13.41 -2.18
N ILE A 190 -2.63 12.33 -2.80
CA ILE A 190 -2.40 12.23 -4.23
C ILE A 190 -3.73 12.34 -5.00
N LYS A 191 -4.75 11.61 -4.57
CA LYS A 191 -6.07 11.63 -5.22
C LYS A 191 -6.70 13.01 -5.18
N ASP A 192 -6.72 13.63 -4.01
CA ASP A 192 -7.41 14.90 -3.81
C ASP A 192 -6.62 16.08 -4.39
N GLY A 193 -5.30 16.10 -4.24
CA GLY A 193 -4.45 17.21 -4.65
C GLY A 193 -3.91 17.14 -6.08
N TRP A 194 -3.86 15.93 -6.67
CA TRP A 194 -3.31 15.72 -8.00
C TRP A 194 -4.29 15.07 -8.96
N MET A 195 -4.82 13.87 -8.66
CA MET A 195 -5.66 13.13 -9.61
C MET A 195 -6.95 13.88 -9.96
N ASN A 196 -7.61 14.47 -8.96
CA ASN A 196 -8.88 15.17 -9.13
C ASN A 196 -8.70 16.61 -9.66
N CYS A 197 -7.46 17.12 -9.69
CA CYS A 197 -7.15 18.50 -10.11
C CYS A 197 -6.43 18.56 -11.47
N THR A 198 -6.19 17.42 -12.14
CA THR A 198 -5.43 17.33 -13.39
C THR A 198 -6.36 17.03 -14.56
N ASN A 199 -6.15 17.73 -15.68
CA ASN A 199 -6.84 17.45 -16.95
C ASN A 199 -6.13 16.33 -17.70
N TRP A 200 -6.61 15.09 -17.56
CA TRP A 200 -5.99 13.89 -18.12
C TRP A 200 -6.04 13.79 -19.64
N ASN A 201 -6.84 14.62 -20.32
CA ASN A 201 -6.90 14.66 -21.78
C ASN A 201 -5.63 15.21 -22.44
N GLU A 202 -4.79 15.90 -21.67
CA GLU A 202 -3.51 16.46 -22.13
C GLU A 202 -2.36 15.44 -22.09
N PHE A 203 -2.56 14.29 -21.46
CA PHE A 203 -1.55 13.27 -21.23
C PHE A 203 -1.67 12.15 -22.27
N GLN A 204 -0.57 11.84 -22.96
CA GLN A 204 -0.54 10.85 -24.05
C GLN A 204 0.31 9.62 -23.72
N SER A 205 1.13 9.69 -22.68
CA SER A 205 2.03 8.61 -22.29
C SER A 205 2.10 8.41 -20.77
N LEU A 206 2.59 7.25 -20.33
CA LEU A 206 2.91 7.01 -18.91
C LEU A 206 4.01 7.95 -18.42
N GLU A 207 4.91 8.37 -19.31
CA GLU A 207 5.99 9.29 -18.98
C GLU A 207 5.46 10.66 -18.58
N ASP A 208 4.47 11.18 -19.31
CA ASP A 208 3.81 12.45 -18.96
C ASP A 208 3.17 12.36 -17.58
N VAL A 209 2.48 11.25 -17.29
CA VAL A 209 1.84 11.01 -15.97
C VAL A 209 2.90 10.90 -14.87
N ARG A 210 3.99 10.18 -15.12
CA ARG A 210 5.11 10.01 -14.18
C ARG A 210 5.75 11.35 -13.83
N ASN A 211 6.03 12.19 -14.83
CA ASN A 211 6.63 13.51 -14.65
C ASN A 211 5.69 14.44 -13.89
N SER A 212 4.40 14.41 -14.20
CA SER A 212 3.38 15.18 -13.47
C SER A 212 3.28 14.77 -12.01
N LEU A 213 3.21 13.45 -11.73
CA LEU A 213 3.19 12.94 -10.36
C LEU A 213 4.46 13.29 -9.61
N SER A 214 5.63 13.12 -10.24
CA SER A 214 6.92 13.48 -9.64
C SER A 214 6.95 14.95 -9.22
N THR A 215 6.50 15.83 -10.10
CA THR A 215 6.43 17.27 -9.82
C THR A 215 5.50 17.59 -8.64
N PHE A 216 4.32 16.97 -8.61
CA PHE A 216 3.37 17.11 -7.51
C PHE A 216 3.96 16.62 -6.19
N LEU A 217 4.54 15.41 -6.18
CA LEU A 217 5.11 14.83 -4.97
C LEU A 217 6.26 15.68 -4.41
N TYR A 218 7.12 16.19 -5.28
CA TYR A 218 8.22 17.06 -4.87
C TYR A 218 7.74 18.37 -4.25
N LYS A 219 6.79 19.05 -4.90
CA LYS A 219 6.31 20.39 -4.47
C LYS A 219 5.33 20.30 -3.30
N GLU A 220 4.36 19.38 -3.38
CA GLU A 220 3.19 19.39 -2.50
C GLU A 220 3.23 18.32 -1.41
N TYR A 221 4.21 17.41 -1.43
CA TYR A 221 4.32 16.37 -0.42
C TYR A 221 5.70 16.33 0.25
N ILE A 222 6.77 16.02 -0.50
CA ILE A 222 8.11 15.76 0.06
C ILE A 222 8.67 16.96 0.81
N ASN A 223 8.50 18.17 0.26
CA ASN A 223 9.00 19.43 0.81
C ASN A 223 7.93 20.26 1.54
N LYS A 224 6.75 19.72 1.78
CA LYS A 224 5.69 20.36 2.54
C LYS A 224 5.65 19.85 3.97
N LYS A 225 5.50 20.75 4.94
CA LYS A 225 5.38 20.37 6.36
C LYS A 225 4.18 19.45 6.59
N HIS A 226 4.44 18.27 7.09
CA HIS A 226 3.40 17.30 7.40
C HIS A 226 2.59 17.73 8.63
N SER A 227 1.26 17.63 8.57
CA SER A 227 0.35 18.16 9.61
C SER A 227 0.58 17.56 11.01
N VAL A 228 1.04 16.31 11.08
CA VAL A 228 1.29 15.59 12.33
C VAL A 228 2.71 15.79 12.83
N THR A 229 3.71 15.56 11.97
CA THR A 229 5.14 15.62 12.38
C THR A 229 5.67 17.04 12.46
N LYS A 230 4.99 18.03 11.86
CA LYS A 230 5.38 19.45 11.79
C LYS A 230 6.68 19.76 11.03
N GLU A 231 7.29 18.73 10.46
CA GLU A 231 8.49 18.77 9.63
C GLU A 231 8.17 18.27 8.22
N THR A 232 9.03 18.53 7.26
CA THR A 232 8.89 17.95 5.92
C THR A 232 9.39 16.50 5.94
N PRO A 233 8.80 15.60 5.11
CA PRO A 233 9.34 14.24 4.94
C PRO A 233 10.82 14.22 4.60
N ASN A 234 11.26 15.15 3.75
CA ASN A 234 12.65 15.31 3.32
C ASN A 234 13.60 15.62 4.49
N GLU A 235 13.26 16.65 5.30
CA GLU A 235 14.05 17.02 6.47
C GLU A 235 14.17 15.84 7.44
N ARG A 236 13.06 15.18 7.77
CA ARG A 236 13.06 14.04 8.70
C ARG A 236 13.91 12.89 8.23
N TRP A 237 13.91 12.59 6.94
CA TRP A 237 14.71 11.50 6.41
C TRP A 237 16.21 11.84 6.46
N HIS A 238 16.59 13.07 6.10
CA HIS A 238 17.99 13.50 6.07
C HIS A 238 18.61 13.65 7.47
N GLN A 239 17.83 13.89 8.52
CA GLN A 239 18.34 13.96 9.90
C GLN A 239 19.08 12.70 10.32
N GLU A 240 18.70 11.54 9.80
CA GLU A 240 19.28 10.25 10.15
C GLU A 240 20.10 9.60 9.01
N PHE A 241 20.47 10.36 8.00
CA PHE A 241 21.18 9.85 6.81
C PHE A 241 22.40 9.00 7.15
N LYS A 242 23.13 9.35 8.21
CA LYS A 242 24.34 8.61 8.64
C LYS A 242 24.06 7.17 9.09
N ASN A 243 22.84 6.85 9.43
CA ASN A 243 22.43 5.52 9.92
C ASN A 243 21.92 4.61 8.80
N ILE A 244 21.88 5.11 7.56
CA ILE A 244 21.34 4.37 6.43
C ILE A 244 22.37 3.37 5.91
N THR A 245 21.94 2.15 5.68
CA THR A 245 22.75 1.09 5.10
C THR A 245 22.57 1.06 3.59
N PHE A 246 23.62 1.40 2.85
CA PHE A 246 23.71 1.20 1.41
C PHE A 246 24.37 -0.14 1.10
N LEU A 247 23.96 -0.75 0.01
CA LEU A 247 24.47 -2.03 -0.46
C LEU A 247 25.20 -1.84 -1.78
N GLU A 248 26.13 -2.73 -2.08
CA GLU A 248 26.82 -2.82 -3.37
C GLU A 248 25.78 -3.01 -4.50
N GLU A 249 25.94 -2.28 -5.61
CA GLU A 249 25.00 -2.33 -6.71
C GLU A 249 24.89 -3.73 -7.35
N THR A 250 26.00 -4.41 -7.52
CA THR A 250 26.08 -5.80 -8.02
C THR A 250 25.29 -6.75 -7.14
N PHE A 251 25.41 -6.62 -5.81
CA PHE A 251 24.65 -7.43 -4.85
C PHE A 251 23.16 -7.17 -4.94
N ILE A 252 22.73 -5.90 -5.13
CA ILE A 252 21.33 -5.56 -5.34
C ILE A 252 20.83 -6.21 -6.63
N GLU A 253 21.55 -6.08 -7.75
CA GLU A 253 21.15 -6.67 -9.04
C GLU A 253 20.95 -8.19 -8.92
N GLU A 254 21.91 -8.90 -8.35
CA GLU A 254 21.85 -10.35 -8.15
C GLU A 254 20.70 -10.77 -7.22
N SER A 255 20.37 -9.95 -6.19
CA SER A 255 19.31 -10.24 -5.24
C SER A 255 17.93 -10.18 -5.89
N PHE A 256 17.75 -9.41 -6.96
CA PHE A 256 16.49 -9.28 -7.69
C PHE A 256 16.33 -10.26 -8.84
N LEU A 257 17.30 -11.12 -9.11
CA LEU A 257 17.13 -12.18 -10.09
C LEU A 257 16.05 -13.16 -9.65
N HIS A 258 15.14 -13.47 -10.56
CA HIS A 258 14.12 -14.48 -10.35
C HIS A 258 14.75 -15.88 -10.34
N ARG A 259 14.17 -16.81 -9.60
CA ARG A 259 14.71 -18.15 -9.38
C ARG A 259 13.69 -19.20 -9.77
N GLU A 260 14.12 -20.17 -10.59
CA GLU A 260 13.32 -21.33 -10.97
C GLU A 260 14.17 -22.60 -10.83
N GLN A 261 13.56 -23.67 -10.31
CA GLN A 261 14.21 -24.99 -10.16
C GLN A 261 13.91 -25.84 -11.37
N HIS A 262 14.93 -26.49 -11.94
CA HIS A 262 14.81 -27.37 -13.09
C HIS A 262 15.54 -28.69 -12.83
N LYS A 263 14.87 -29.81 -13.16
CA LYS A 263 15.55 -31.10 -13.22
C LYS A 263 16.23 -31.26 -14.57
N VAL A 264 17.54 -31.51 -14.57
CA VAL A 264 18.31 -31.73 -15.79
C VAL A 264 17.91 -33.08 -16.39
N ARG A 265 17.54 -33.11 -17.65
CA ARG A 265 17.09 -34.28 -18.38
C ARG A 265 18.26 -35.18 -18.76
N ASN A 266 17.96 -36.44 -19.16
CA ASN A 266 18.96 -37.39 -19.62
C ASN A 266 19.68 -36.96 -20.92
N ASP A 267 19.00 -36.12 -21.73
CA ASP A 267 19.55 -35.51 -22.93
C ASP A 267 20.40 -34.25 -22.63
N ARG A 268 20.75 -34.03 -21.37
CA ARG A 268 21.55 -32.90 -20.90
C ARG A 268 20.87 -31.55 -21.08
N THR A 269 19.53 -31.49 -21.09
CA THR A 269 18.82 -30.23 -21.28
C THR A 269 17.95 -29.88 -20.07
N ILE A 270 17.70 -28.56 -19.92
CA ILE A 270 16.58 -28.01 -19.14
C ILE A 270 15.65 -27.27 -20.08
N LYS A 271 14.37 -27.22 -19.73
CA LYS A 271 13.39 -26.39 -20.43
C LYS A 271 13.11 -25.12 -19.62
N PHE A 272 13.40 -23.96 -20.20
CA PHE A 272 13.10 -22.66 -19.61
C PHE A 272 12.40 -21.78 -20.64
N LYS A 273 11.25 -21.19 -20.28
CA LYS A 273 10.41 -20.31 -21.16
C LYS A 273 10.17 -20.88 -22.57
N ASN A 274 9.92 -22.18 -22.68
CA ASN A 274 9.73 -22.96 -23.91
C ASN A 274 10.96 -23.21 -24.79
N GLU A 275 12.14 -22.79 -24.35
CA GLU A 275 13.42 -23.08 -24.99
C GLU A 275 14.19 -24.15 -24.22
N PHE A 276 15.08 -24.87 -24.92
CA PHE A 276 15.94 -25.88 -24.34
C PHE A 276 17.37 -25.36 -24.26
N TYR A 277 17.98 -25.49 -23.07
CA TYR A 277 19.35 -25.07 -22.79
C TYR A 277 20.18 -26.28 -22.45
N GLU A 278 21.34 -26.43 -23.12
CA GLU A 278 22.28 -27.51 -22.83
C GLU A 278 23.00 -27.26 -21.50
N ILE A 279 23.11 -28.32 -20.69
CA ILE A 279 23.70 -28.29 -19.35
C ILE A 279 24.87 -29.28 -19.32
N PRO A 280 25.96 -28.98 -18.60
CA PRO A 280 27.10 -29.92 -18.46
C PRO A 280 26.66 -31.31 -17.93
N PHE A 281 27.29 -32.35 -18.43
CA PHE A 281 26.92 -33.75 -18.20
C PHE A 281 26.86 -34.12 -16.70
N GLU A 282 27.73 -33.55 -15.89
CA GLU A 282 27.79 -33.79 -14.44
C GLU A 282 26.53 -33.42 -13.67
N TYR A 283 25.60 -32.67 -14.29
CA TYR A 283 24.34 -32.26 -13.69
C TYR A 283 23.14 -33.09 -14.15
N VAL A 284 23.33 -34.05 -15.05
CA VAL A 284 22.24 -34.94 -15.51
C VAL A 284 21.56 -35.63 -14.34
N GLY A 285 20.24 -35.54 -14.30
CA GLY A 285 19.40 -36.10 -13.23
C GLY A 285 19.33 -35.28 -11.96
N LYS A 286 20.23 -34.29 -11.76
CA LYS A 286 20.20 -33.37 -10.64
C LYS A 286 19.17 -32.24 -10.86
N THR A 287 18.80 -31.58 -9.75
CA THR A 287 18.03 -30.34 -9.77
C THR A 287 18.97 -29.16 -9.66
N ILE A 288 18.91 -28.25 -10.63
CA ILE A 288 19.66 -26.99 -10.64
C ILE A 288 18.69 -25.82 -10.57
N GLU A 289 19.18 -24.68 -10.09
CA GLU A 289 18.44 -23.42 -10.04
C GLU A 289 18.90 -22.51 -11.19
N THR A 290 17.94 -21.99 -11.97
CA THR A 290 18.21 -20.89 -12.88
C THR A 290 17.90 -19.57 -12.21
N ARG A 291 18.77 -18.56 -12.39
CA ARG A 291 18.52 -17.19 -11.99
C ARG A 291 18.56 -16.30 -13.22
N TYR A 292 17.62 -15.38 -13.33
CA TYR A 292 17.45 -14.54 -14.52
C TYR A 292 16.79 -13.20 -14.17
N ASP A 293 17.07 -12.18 -14.96
CA ASP A 293 16.32 -10.94 -14.91
C ASP A 293 14.96 -11.12 -15.64
N PRO A 294 13.81 -10.94 -14.98
CA PRO A 294 12.51 -11.10 -15.65
C PRO A 294 12.25 -10.09 -16.77
N LEU A 295 13.05 -9.02 -16.85
CA LEU A 295 12.96 -7.99 -17.90
C LEU A 295 13.97 -8.22 -19.03
N ASN A 296 15.02 -8.99 -18.78
CA ASN A 296 16.02 -9.35 -19.78
C ASN A 296 16.39 -10.83 -19.66
N LEU A 297 15.81 -11.64 -20.55
CA LEU A 297 15.97 -13.09 -20.57
C LEU A 297 17.20 -13.56 -21.38
N GLU A 298 18.05 -12.65 -21.85
CA GLU A 298 19.24 -13.00 -22.64
C GLU A 298 20.27 -13.79 -21.85
N ILE A 299 20.31 -13.59 -20.52
CA ILE A 299 21.30 -14.22 -19.66
C ILE A 299 20.61 -15.10 -18.63
N LEU A 300 20.94 -16.39 -18.63
CA LEU A 300 20.58 -17.35 -17.60
C LEU A 300 21.82 -17.71 -16.77
N TYR A 301 21.72 -17.50 -15.47
CA TYR A 301 22.73 -17.96 -14.54
C TYR A 301 22.30 -19.31 -13.96
N LEU A 302 23.24 -20.27 -13.93
CA LEU A 302 22.99 -21.60 -13.40
C LEU A 302 23.64 -21.74 -12.01
N TYR A 303 22.91 -22.38 -11.09
CA TYR A 303 23.36 -22.60 -9.73
C TYR A 303 23.06 -24.02 -9.27
N GLU A 304 24.04 -24.65 -8.56
CA GLU A 304 23.84 -25.83 -7.73
C GLU A 304 23.88 -25.38 -6.27
N GLY A 305 22.71 -25.32 -5.62
CA GLY A 305 22.60 -24.67 -4.31
C GLY A 305 22.91 -23.17 -4.40
N ASN A 306 23.93 -22.74 -3.64
CA ASN A 306 24.40 -21.33 -3.67
C ASN A 306 25.62 -21.12 -4.58
N LYS A 307 26.11 -22.16 -5.25
CA LYS A 307 27.27 -22.09 -6.12
C LYS A 307 26.85 -21.85 -7.56
N LYS A 308 27.37 -20.78 -8.16
CA LYS A 308 27.24 -20.53 -9.60
C LYS A 308 28.09 -21.57 -10.37
N ILE A 309 27.51 -22.18 -11.42
CA ILE A 309 28.09 -23.24 -12.23
C ILE A 309 28.21 -22.82 -13.68
#